data_4f113ac55623c8ae749704b765645c4c
#
_entry.id   4f113ac55623c8ae749704b765645c4c
#
_cell.length_a   1.000
_cell.length_b   1.000
_cell.length_c   1.000
_cell.angle_alpha   90.00
_cell.angle_beta   90.00
_cell.angle_gamma   90.00
#
_symmetry.space_group_name_H-M   'P 1'
#
loop_
_entity.id
_entity.type
_entity.pdbx_description
1 polymer ?
#
loop_
_entity_poly.entity_id
_entity_poly.type
_entity_poly.pdbx_seq_one_letter_code
_entity_poly.pdbx_strand_id
1 'polypeptide(L)'
;TAGPAAQAAEHGHGDHDLARQALERGQVLPLRTVLEKVEREYQGQVLKVEFEHDDGRFIYEIRLLQQDGRMAKLKIDAVDGRVLQIKRKEH
;
A
#
# COMPACT_ATOMS: atom_id res chain seq x y z
N THR A 1 25.25 16.73 -7.95
CA THR A 1 25.35 15.82 -7.36
C THR A 1 24.35 15.42 -6.36
N ALA A 2 24.72 14.86 -5.36
CA ALA A 2 23.82 14.14 -4.54
C ALA A 2 23.01 14.98 -3.62
N GLY A 3 23.33 16.18 -3.50
CA GLY A 3 22.70 17.01 -2.51
C GLY A 3 21.19 17.04 -2.55
N PRO A 4 20.61 17.14 -3.71
CA PRO A 4 19.17 17.30 -3.72
C PRO A 4 18.42 16.14 -3.16
N ALA A 5 18.95 15.01 -3.35
CA ALA A 5 18.23 13.84 -2.88
C ALA A 5 18.11 13.81 -1.39
N ALA A 6 19.09 14.32 -0.74
CA ALA A 6 19.05 14.28 0.70
C ALA A 6 17.95 15.12 1.25
N GLN A 7 17.57 16.14 0.55
CA GLN A 7 16.58 16.99 1.10
C GLN A 7 15.24 16.39 1.13
N ALA A 8 14.94 15.56 0.16
CA ALA A 8 13.64 14.96 0.18
C ALA A 8 13.42 14.15 1.40
N ALA A 9 14.45 13.54 1.87
CA ALA A 9 14.30 12.69 3.01
C ALA A 9 13.95 13.44 4.25
N GLU A 10 14.30 14.69 4.28
CA GLU A 10 14.06 15.40 5.46
C GLU A 10 12.65 15.60 5.80
N HIS A 11 11.80 15.50 4.87
CA HIS A 11 10.45 15.76 5.18
C HIS A 11 9.81 14.67 5.96
N GLY A 12 10.60 13.78 6.44
CA GLY A 12 10.14 12.95 7.47
C GLY A 12 9.03 12.05 7.13
N HIS A 13 8.84 11.85 5.93
CA HIS A 13 7.81 10.94 5.60
C HIS A 13 8.41 9.59 5.48
N GLY A 14 8.75 9.05 6.62
CA GLY A 14 9.41 7.79 6.68
C GLY A 14 8.71 6.70 5.92
N ASP A 15 7.40 6.79 5.82
CA ASP A 15 6.66 5.75 5.12
C ASP A 15 7.02 5.70 3.66
N HIS A 16 7.16 6.87 3.03
CA HIS A 16 7.51 6.88 1.62
C HIS A 16 8.92 6.40 1.38
N ASP A 17 9.83 6.79 2.26
CA ASP A 17 11.21 6.35 2.13
C ASP A 17 11.34 4.86 2.37
N LEU A 18 10.64 4.34 3.36
CA LEU A 18 10.67 2.92 3.63
C LEU A 18 10.11 2.13 2.47
N ALA A 19 9.01 2.60 1.89
CA ALA A 19 8.41 1.90 0.77
C ALA A 19 9.37 1.85 -0.40
N ARG A 20 10.03 2.96 -0.70
CA ARG A 20 10.94 3.00 -1.81
C ARG A 20 12.14 2.10 -1.58
N GLN A 21 12.70 2.15 -0.36
CA GLN A 21 13.83 1.31 -0.06
C GLN A 21 13.47 -0.16 -0.13
N ALA A 22 12.32 -0.52 0.41
CA ALA A 22 11.89 -1.91 0.39
C ALA A 22 11.68 -2.39 -1.03
N LEU A 23 11.13 -1.53 -1.87
CA LEU A 23 10.92 -1.88 -3.26
C LEU A 23 12.23 -2.04 -3.99
N GLU A 24 13.17 -1.15 -3.75
CA GLU A 24 14.47 -1.20 -4.42
C GLU A 24 15.25 -2.44 -4.04
N ARG A 25 15.05 -2.91 -2.81
CA ARG A 25 15.74 -4.11 -2.32
C ARG A 25 14.99 -5.38 -2.65
N GLY A 26 13.86 -5.26 -3.32
CA GLY A 26 13.08 -6.45 -3.64
C GLY A 26 12.38 -7.06 -2.46
N GLN A 27 12.19 -6.31 -1.39
CA GLN A 27 11.56 -6.83 -0.20
C GLN A 27 10.04 -6.80 -0.26
N VAL A 28 9.48 -5.99 -1.12
CA VAL A 28 8.03 -5.89 -1.26
C VAL A 28 7.67 -5.90 -2.72
N LEU A 29 6.42 -6.23 -2.99
CA LEU A 29 5.91 -6.21 -4.35
C LEU A 29 5.67 -4.78 -4.80
N PRO A 30 5.83 -4.50 -6.09
CA PRO A 30 5.48 -3.18 -6.60
C PRO A 30 4.02 -2.87 -6.33
N LEU A 31 3.75 -1.62 -6.00
CA LEU A 31 2.39 -1.22 -5.71
C LEU A 31 1.45 -1.51 -6.87
N ARG A 32 1.89 -1.28 -8.10
CA ARG A 32 1.03 -1.54 -9.25
C ARG A 32 0.57 -3.00 -9.27
N THR A 33 1.46 -3.92 -8.97
CA THR A 33 1.11 -5.33 -8.93
C THR A 33 0.02 -5.61 -7.90
N VAL A 34 0.17 -5.01 -6.72
CA VAL A 34 -0.81 -5.18 -5.67
C VAL A 34 -2.14 -4.56 -6.06
N LEU A 35 -2.12 -3.38 -6.66
CA LEU A 35 -3.36 -2.72 -7.05
C LEU A 35 -4.10 -3.49 -8.13
N GLU A 36 -3.38 -4.03 -9.09
CA GLU A 36 -4.02 -4.82 -10.14
C GLU A 36 -4.68 -6.05 -9.56
N LYS A 37 -4.03 -6.67 -8.62
CA LYS A 37 -4.58 -7.84 -7.98
C LYS A 37 -5.86 -7.49 -7.23
N VAL A 38 -5.84 -6.40 -6.47
CA VAL A 38 -6.98 -6.00 -5.69
C VAL A 38 -8.17 -5.65 -6.57
N GLU A 39 -7.92 -4.86 -7.61
CA GLU A 39 -9.01 -4.44 -8.47
C GLU A 39 -9.62 -5.62 -9.20
N ARG A 40 -8.81 -6.61 -9.55
CA ARG A 40 -9.32 -7.77 -10.23
C ARG A 40 -10.12 -8.67 -9.29
N GLU A 41 -9.63 -8.85 -8.06
CA GLU A 41 -10.28 -9.79 -7.16
C GLU A 41 -11.50 -9.21 -6.47
N TYR A 42 -11.49 -7.92 -6.22
CA TYR A 42 -12.57 -7.30 -5.47
C TYR A 42 -13.43 -6.38 -6.32
N GLN A 43 -13.04 -6.17 -7.56
CA GLN A 43 -13.85 -5.44 -8.53
C GLN A 43 -14.31 -4.10 -8.01
N GLY A 44 -13.37 -3.26 -7.67
CA GLY A 44 -13.68 -1.94 -7.19
C GLY A 44 -12.64 -0.95 -7.67
N GLN A 45 -12.79 0.27 -7.20
CA GLN A 45 -11.87 1.34 -7.55
C GLN A 45 -11.05 1.70 -6.33
N VAL A 46 -9.75 1.74 -6.48
CA VAL A 46 -8.86 2.11 -5.40
C VAL A 46 -8.93 3.61 -5.18
N LEU A 47 -9.23 4.02 -3.96
CA LEU A 47 -9.35 5.43 -3.62
C LEU A 47 -8.13 5.94 -2.90
N LYS A 48 -7.47 5.09 -2.11
CA LYS A 48 -6.35 5.55 -1.31
C LYS A 48 -5.46 4.37 -0.97
N VAL A 49 -4.16 4.61 -0.93
CA VAL A 49 -3.18 3.60 -0.55
C VAL A 49 -2.26 4.19 0.48
N GLU A 50 -1.99 3.43 1.54
CA GLU A 50 -1.00 3.81 2.54
C GLU A 50 -0.06 2.65 2.74
N PHE A 51 1.20 2.96 2.98
CA PHE A 51 2.19 1.96 3.27
C PHE A 51 2.47 2.01 4.77
N GLU A 52 2.43 0.86 5.42
CA GLU A 52 2.66 0.76 6.85
C GLU A 52 3.75 -0.25 7.14
N HIS A 53 4.49 0.01 8.19
CA HIS A 53 5.50 -0.93 8.66
C HIS A 53 5.17 -1.21 10.12
N ASP A 54 4.71 -2.42 10.40
CA ASP A 54 4.19 -2.76 11.70
C ASP A 54 4.73 -4.12 12.10
N ASP A 55 5.36 -4.20 13.28
CA ASP A 55 5.92 -5.44 13.80
C ASP A 55 6.84 -6.12 12.80
N GLY A 56 7.66 -5.33 12.13
CA GLY A 56 8.58 -5.89 11.16
C GLY A 56 7.95 -6.33 9.87
N ARG A 57 6.67 -6.04 9.68
CA ARG A 57 5.94 -6.46 8.49
C ARG A 57 5.58 -5.24 7.67
N PHE A 58 5.79 -5.33 6.36
CA PHE A 58 5.38 -4.27 5.45
C PHE A 58 3.97 -4.55 4.97
N ILE A 59 3.11 -3.55 5.04
CA ILE A 59 1.69 -3.70 4.74
C ILE A 59 1.24 -2.55 3.87
N TYR A 60 0.44 -2.86 2.84
CA TYR A 60 -0.30 -1.84 2.10
C TYR A 60 -1.72 -1.81 2.64
N GLU A 61 -2.16 -0.62 3.02
CA GLU A 61 -3.55 -0.45 3.43
C GLU A 61 -4.26 0.26 2.29
N ILE A 62 -5.28 -0.37 1.75
CA ILE A 62 -5.94 0.10 0.54
C ILE A 62 -7.41 0.35 0.83
N ARG A 63 -7.87 1.54 0.46
CA ARG A 63 -9.30 1.84 0.52
C ARG A 63 -9.88 1.66 -0.86
N LEU A 64 -10.93 0.88 -0.93
CA LEU A 64 -11.52 0.46 -2.18
C LEU A 64 -12.99 0.83 -2.19
N LEU A 65 -13.45 1.44 -3.28
CA LEU A 65 -14.87 1.68 -3.48
C LEU A 65 -15.41 0.57 -4.35
N GLN A 66 -16.30 -0.22 -3.79
CA GLN A 66 -16.85 -1.36 -4.51
C GLN A 66 -18.03 -0.93 -5.37
N GLN A 67 -18.43 -1.80 -6.26
CA GLN A 67 -19.47 -1.46 -7.23
C GLN A 67 -20.81 -1.18 -6.59
N ASP A 68 -21.05 -1.76 -5.44
CA ASP A 68 -22.30 -1.53 -4.73
C ASP A 68 -22.27 -0.25 -3.90
N GLY A 69 -21.23 0.54 -4.00
CA GLY A 69 -21.12 1.78 -3.27
C GLY A 69 -20.52 1.65 -1.89
N ARG A 70 -20.16 0.45 -1.49
CA ARG A 70 -19.57 0.26 -0.18
C ARG A 70 -18.08 0.49 -0.19
N MET A 71 -17.59 0.97 0.93
CA MET A 71 -16.16 1.16 1.11
C MET A 71 -15.59 -0.06 1.81
N ALA A 72 -14.46 -0.50 1.33
CA ALA A 72 -13.72 -1.58 1.98
C ALA A 72 -12.32 -1.10 2.29
N LYS A 73 -11.79 -1.54 3.41
CA LYS A 73 -10.41 -1.27 3.77
C LYS A 73 -9.69 -2.61 3.82
N LEU A 74 -8.67 -2.74 3.01
CA LEU A 74 -7.91 -3.99 2.93
C LEU A 74 -6.52 -3.75 3.46
N LYS A 75 -6.02 -4.69 4.25
CA LYS A 75 -4.62 -4.71 4.63
C LYS A 75 -3.97 -5.88 3.92
N ILE A 76 -2.94 -5.59 3.17
CA ILE A 76 -2.30 -6.56 2.31
C ILE A 76 -0.83 -6.64 2.66
N ASP A 77 -0.34 -7.87 2.81
CA ASP A 77 1.07 -8.07 3.04
C ASP A 77 1.82 -7.61 1.81
N ALA A 78 2.70 -6.65 1.98
CA ALA A 78 3.39 -6.08 0.84
C ALA A 78 4.43 -7.02 0.26
N VAL A 79 4.85 -8.02 1.01
CA VAL A 79 5.87 -8.95 0.55
C VAL A 79 5.30 -9.95 -0.43
N ASP A 80 4.15 -10.51 -0.14
CA ASP A 80 3.60 -11.57 -0.99
C ASP A 80 2.23 -11.25 -1.58
N GLY A 81 1.64 -10.11 -1.21
CA GLY A 81 0.34 -9.73 -1.77
C GLY A 81 -0.84 -10.39 -1.12
N ARG A 82 -0.65 -11.05 0.00
CA ARG A 82 -1.74 -11.75 0.66
C ARG A 82 -2.62 -10.78 1.42
N VAL A 83 -3.92 -10.97 1.33
CA VAL A 83 -4.86 -10.13 2.08
C VAL A 83 -4.89 -10.58 3.52
N LEU A 84 -4.51 -9.69 4.41
CA LEU A 84 -4.45 -10.00 5.83
C LEU A 84 -5.75 -9.67 6.53
N GLN A 85 -6.45 -8.64 6.07
CA GLN A 85 -7.66 -8.20 6.73
C GLN A 85 -8.53 -7.42 5.77
N ILE A 86 -9.82 -7.60 5.87
CA ILE A 86 -10.79 -6.82 5.11
C ILE A 86 -11.81 -6.28 6.08
N LYS A 87 -12.03 -4.97 6.03
CA LYS A 87 -13.09 -4.33 6.78
C LYS A 87 -14.00 -3.61 5.83
N ARG A 88 -15.28 -3.87 5.89
CA ARG A 88 -16.25 -3.20 5.04
C ARG A 88 -17.08 -2.25 5.89
N LYS A 89 -17.22 -1.05 5.37
CA LYS A 89 -18.09 -0.10 6.00
C LYS A 89 -19.44 -0.17 5.36
N GLU A 90 -20.46 -0.29 6.20
CA GLU A 90 -21.81 -0.28 5.71
C GLU A 90 -22.48 0.97 6.16
N HIS A 91 -23.39 1.43 5.37
CA HIS A 91 -24.15 2.60 5.76
C HIS A 91 -25.54 2.22 6.09
#